data_ba4a7758d086a401273d38d72219cf09
#
_entry.id   ba4a7758d086a401273d38d72219cf09
#
_cell.length_a   1.000
_cell.length_b   1.000
_cell.length_c   1.000
_cell.angle_alpha   90.00
_cell.angle_beta   90.00
_cell.angle_gamma   90.00
#
_symmetry.space_group_name_H-M   'P 1'
#
loop_
_entity.id
_entity.type
_entity.pdbx_description
1 polymer ?
#
loop_
_entity_poly.entity_id
_entity_poly.type
_entity_poly.pdbx_seq_one_letter_code
_entity_poly.pdbx_strand_id
1 'polypeptide(L)'
;LQDLEWLGLSFDEGLAEGGSRGPYRQSDRSDLYESALVYLNQQGLLYPCYCSRKEIAAVAPHAQDEGFVYPGTCRPLNGIPLDLEHIRTKAFNGRYPALRFNTQAFRFPAYWHANTPSKDHRVMSYHDLIYGHQTAHLDKAVGDFVLQRKDGVYAYQLACAVDDYLFNSAYVVRGADLITSTHRQRMILAALELPLNQIPQYAHVGLVVDHSGERLAKRNQSIQLKGLRETGVQPHTLRASLSRILGGPDSDDIDQMANAFSWSKYSLTSGSNL
;
A
#
# COMPACT_ATOMS: atom_id res chain seq x y z
N LEU A 1 -9.61 -7.42 14.79
CA LEU A 1 -8.92 -8.25 15.80
C LEU A 1 -9.71 -9.52 16.10
N GLN A 2 -10.94 -9.46 16.62
CA GLN A 2 -11.73 -10.63 17.03
C GLN A 2 -11.76 -11.79 16.01
N ASP A 3 -11.81 -11.51 14.72
CA ASP A 3 -11.82 -12.56 13.69
C ASP A 3 -10.46 -13.24 13.53
N LEU A 4 -9.36 -12.51 13.76
CA LEU A 4 -8.00 -13.08 13.73
C LEU A 4 -7.72 -13.89 15.01
N GLU A 5 -8.15 -13.40 16.16
CA GLU A 5 -8.09 -14.13 17.43
C GLU A 5 -8.92 -15.44 17.34
N TRP A 6 -10.11 -15.36 16.74
CA TRP A 6 -10.94 -16.56 16.50
C TRP A 6 -10.25 -17.58 15.59
N LEU A 7 -9.46 -17.11 14.61
CA LEU A 7 -8.63 -17.98 13.78
C LEU A 7 -7.38 -18.52 14.51
N GLY A 8 -7.14 -18.12 15.76
CA GLY A 8 -5.98 -18.52 16.54
C GLY A 8 -4.70 -17.78 16.18
N LEU A 9 -4.81 -16.62 15.51
CA LEU A 9 -3.66 -15.77 15.18
C LEU A 9 -3.42 -14.78 16.32
N SER A 10 -2.18 -14.70 16.77
CA SER A 10 -1.70 -13.75 17.77
C SER A 10 -0.73 -12.74 17.14
N PHE A 11 -0.48 -11.67 17.84
CA PHE A 11 0.45 -10.62 17.42
C PHE A 11 1.52 -10.43 18.49
N ASP A 12 2.75 -10.17 18.08
CA ASP A 12 3.84 -9.83 19.01
C ASP A 12 3.74 -8.38 19.47
N GLU A 13 3.33 -7.48 18.58
CA GLU A 13 3.07 -6.07 18.85
C GLU A 13 1.80 -5.60 18.09
N GLY A 14 1.05 -4.70 18.67
CA GLY A 14 -0.14 -4.16 18.01
C GLY A 14 -1.06 -3.35 18.90
N LEU A 15 -2.27 -3.09 18.40
CA LEU A 15 -3.28 -2.29 19.10
C LEU A 15 -3.74 -2.89 20.44
N ALA A 16 -3.79 -4.23 20.52
CA ALA A 16 -4.24 -4.94 21.71
C ALA A 16 -3.08 -5.27 22.65
N GLU A 17 -1.97 -5.73 22.08
CA GLU A 17 -0.78 -6.20 22.79
C GLU A 17 0.10 -5.04 23.28
N GLY A 18 0.01 -3.88 22.60
CA GLY A 18 0.98 -2.81 22.77
C GLY A 18 2.31 -3.16 22.15
N GLY A 19 3.39 -2.64 22.73
CA GLY A 19 4.77 -2.91 22.28
C GLY A 19 5.65 -1.66 22.31
N SER A 20 6.90 -1.82 21.87
CA SER A 20 7.93 -0.78 21.97
C SER A 20 7.88 0.27 20.85
N ARG A 21 7.17 -0.03 19.75
CA ARG A 21 7.12 0.80 18.54
C ARG A 21 5.83 1.62 18.41
N GLY A 22 4.97 1.60 19.44
CA GLY A 22 3.73 2.38 19.45
C GLY A 22 3.93 3.90 19.27
N PRO A 23 2.82 4.62 19.10
CA PRO A 23 1.43 4.16 19.03
C PRO A 23 1.14 3.37 17.74
N TYR A 24 0.19 2.41 17.79
CA TYR A 24 -0.16 1.54 16.64
C TYR A 24 -1.39 2.02 15.88
N ARG A 25 -2.12 2.98 16.39
CA ARG A 25 -3.25 3.58 15.69
C ARG A 25 -2.77 4.74 14.83
N GLN A 26 -3.06 4.71 13.54
CA GLN A 26 -2.59 5.74 12.59
C GLN A 26 -3.05 7.15 12.96
N SER A 27 -4.25 7.31 13.56
CA SER A 27 -4.72 8.61 14.06
C SER A 27 -3.81 9.23 15.13
N ASP A 28 -3.07 8.42 15.85
CA ASP A 28 -2.20 8.84 16.95
C ASP A 28 -0.75 9.06 16.48
N ARG A 29 -0.49 8.92 15.17
CA ARG A 29 0.82 9.04 14.52
C ARG A 29 0.92 10.25 13.57
N SER A 30 -0.02 11.16 13.65
CA SER A 30 -0.12 12.31 12.74
C SER A 30 1.16 13.15 12.68
N ASP A 31 1.86 13.32 13.80
CA ASP A 31 3.12 14.10 13.86
C ASP A 31 4.25 13.44 13.05
N LEU A 32 4.29 12.10 12.99
CA LEU A 32 5.26 11.35 12.20
C LEU A 32 5.00 11.54 10.71
N TYR A 33 3.73 11.49 10.31
CA TYR A 33 3.34 11.72 8.90
C TYR A 33 3.54 13.17 8.49
N GLU A 34 3.29 14.12 9.40
CA GLU A 34 3.57 15.54 9.17
C GLU A 34 5.07 15.77 8.96
N SER A 35 5.90 15.19 9.80
CA SER A 35 7.37 15.30 9.68
C SER A 35 7.86 14.79 8.32
N ALA A 36 7.34 13.64 7.87
CA ALA A 36 7.66 13.10 6.55
C ALA A 36 7.16 14.03 5.42
N LEU A 37 5.94 14.57 5.55
CA LEU A 37 5.37 15.48 4.57
C LEU A 37 6.17 16.79 4.47
N VAL A 38 6.58 17.36 5.61
CA VAL A 38 7.42 18.57 5.66
C VAL A 38 8.76 18.32 4.98
N TYR A 39 9.40 17.18 5.23
CA TYR A 39 10.65 16.81 4.57
C TYR A 39 10.48 16.73 3.04
N LEU A 40 9.45 16.03 2.55
CA LEU A 40 9.15 15.94 1.12
C LEU A 40 8.86 17.31 0.50
N ASN A 41 8.23 18.21 1.25
CA ASN A 41 7.98 19.57 0.85
C ASN A 41 9.28 20.38 0.68
N GLN A 42 10.21 20.25 1.61
CA GLN A 42 11.53 20.91 1.53
C GLN A 42 12.32 20.49 0.29
N GLN A 43 12.10 19.28 -0.21
CA GLN A 43 12.65 18.77 -1.47
C GLN A 43 11.91 19.27 -2.72
N GLY A 44 10.85 20.10 -2.58
CA GLY A 44 10.03 20.57 -3.70
C GLY A 44 9.19 19.46 -4.36
N LEU A 45 8.93 18.36 -3.64
CA LEU A 45 8.20 17.19 -4.16
C LEU A 45 6.70 17.27 -3.96
N LEU A 46 6.17 18.35 -3.42
CA LEU A 46 4.75 18.52 -3.17
C LEU A 46 4.14 19.64 -4.02
N TYR A 47 2.84 19.49 -4.29
CA TYR A 47 2.04 20.57 -4.84
C TYR A 47 0.56 20.44 -4.44
N PRO A 48 -0.19 21.57 -4.37
CA PRO A 48 -1.61 21.57 -4.06
C PRO A 48 -2.43 21.17 -5.28
N CYS A 49 -3.44 20.33 -5.08
CA CYS A 49 -4.36 19.88 -6.11
C CYS A 49 -5.82 20.13 -5.70
N TYR A 50 -6.53 20.94 -6.48
CA TYR A 50 -7.92 21.32 -6.24
C TYR A 50 -8.92 20.47 -7.04
N CYS A 51 -8.48 19.60 -7.95
CA CYS A 51 -9.32 18.76 -8.78
C CYS A 51 -10.23 17.84 -7.96
N SER A 52 -11.48 17.71 -8.34
CA SER A 52 -12.39 16.67 -7.84
C SER A 52 -12.08 15.31 -8.51
N ARG A 53 -12.57 14.21 -7.91
CA ARG A 53 -12.48 12.88 -8.54
C ARG A 53 -13.17 12.85 -9.91
N LYS A 54 -14.30 13.54 -10.05
CA LYS A 54 -15.06 13.61 -11.31
C LYS A 54 -14.27 14.32 -12.41
N GLU A 55 -13.61 15.44 -12.07
CA GLU A 55 -12.76 16.17 -13.03
C GLU A 55 -11.57 15.34 -13.47
N ILE A 56 -10.93 14.60 -12.53
CA ILE A 56 -9.81 13.69 -12.87
C ILE A 56 -10.29 12.58 -13.81
N ALA A 57 -11.40 11.92 -13.49
CA ALA A 57 -11.96 10.85 -14.30
C ALA A 57 -12.36 11.30 -15.72
N ALA A 58 -12.81 12.54 -15.86
CA ALA A 58 -13.23 13.09 -17.17
C ALA A 58 -12.07 13.31 -18.16
N VAL A 59 -10.84 13.48 -17.65
CA VAL A 59 -9.65 13.77 -18.48
C VAL A 59 -8.64 12.65 -18.52
N ALA A 60 -8.81 11.62 -17.69
CA ALA A 60 -7.94 10.44 -17.69
C ALA A 60 -8.50 9.39 -18.66
N PRO A 61 -7.86 9.15 -19.81
CA PRO A 61 -8.31 8.09 -20.71
C PRO A 61 -8.16 6.72 -20.04
N HIS A 62 -9.27 6.00 -19.95
CA HIS A 62 -9.41 4.58 -19.64
C HIS A 62 -8.33 3.97 -18.76
N ALA A 63 -8.35 4.23 -17.47
CA ALA A 63 -7.65 3.40 -16.51
C ALA A 63 -8.45 2.11 -16.32
N GLN A 64 -8.04 1.08 -16.98
CA GLN A 64 -8.51 -0.27 -16.71
C GLN A 64 -7.98 -0.67 -15.33
N ASP A 65 -8.88 -0.99 -14.43
CA ASP A 65 -8.76 -1.75 -13.17
C ASP A 65 -7.88 -1.24 -12.01
N GLU A 66 -6.95 -0.31 -12.16
CA GLU A 66 -5.99 0.04 -11.08
C GLU A 66 -6.04 1.49 -10.57
N GLY A 67 -7.12 2.20 -10.82
CA GLY A 67 -7.27 3.62 -10.45
C GLY A 67 -6.60 4.56 -11.47
N PHE A 68 -7.18 5.75 -11.62
CA PHE A 68 -6.76 6.73 -12.63
C PHE A 68 -5.37 7.29 -12.32
N VAL A 69 -4.44 7.21 -13.27
CA VAL A 69 -3.21 7.98 -13.24
C VAL A 69 -3.58 9.47 -13.37
N TYR A 70 -3.19 10.26 -12.39
CA TYR A 70 -3.50 11.69 -12.38
C TYR A 70 -2.78 12.39 -13.54
N PRO A 71 -3.48 13.16 -14.39
CA PRO A 71 -2.90 13.75 -15.61
C PRO A 71 -1.95 14.92 -15.34
N GLY A 72 -1.79 15.34 -14.09
CA GLY A 72 -0.90 16.45 -13.74
C GLY A 72 -1.52 17.85 -13.89
N THR A 73 -2.84 17.99 -14.00
CA THR A 73 -3.55 19.26 -14.22
C THR A 73 -3.12 20.41 -13.30
N CYS A 74 -2.83 20.11 -12.01
CA CYS A 74 -2.36 21.10 -11.04
C CYS A 74 -0.84 21.08 -10.83
N ARG A 75 -0.10 20.25 -11.56
CA ARG A 75 1.33 20.09 -11.37
C ARG A 75 2.06 21.36 -11.82
N PRO A 76 2.90 21.97 -10.98
CA PRO A 76 3.73 23.09 -11.38
C PRO A 76 4.86 22.65 -12.32
N LEU A 77 5.36 23.54 -13.14
CA LEU A 77 6.53 23.30 -14.01
C LEU A 77 7.78 23.03 -13.20
N ASN A 78 7.96 23.72 -12.07
CA ASN A 78 9.10 23.58 -11.16
C ASN A 78 8.59 23.22 -9.78
N GLY A 79 9.24 22.24 -9.13
CA GLY A 79 9.01 21.90 -7.74
C GLY A 79 9.72 22.92 -6.84
N ILE A 80 8.95 23.61 -6.01
CA ILE A 80 9.49 24.54 -4.98
C ILE A 80 8.83 24.19 -3.64
N PRO A 81 9.52 24.39 -2.51
CA PRO A 81 8.92 24.27 -1.21
C PRO A 81 7.71 25.19 -1.07
N LEU A 82 6.66 24.67 -0.44
CA LEU A 82 5.39 25.36 -0.23
C LEU A 82 5.31 25.90 1.19
N ASP A 83 4.60 27.01 1.37
CA ASP A 83 4.06 27.38 2.68
C ASP A 83 2.83 26.48 2.96
N LEU A 84 3.06 25.38 3.67
CA LEU A 84 2.02 24.37 3.92
C LEU A 84 0.88 24.89 4.77
N GLU A 85 1.16 25.77 5.75
CA GLU A 85 0.13 26.39 6.59
C GLU A 85 -0.79 27.26 5.74
N HIS A 86 -0.22 28.17 4.98
CA HIS A 86 -0.99 29.03 4.08
C HIS A 86 -1.82 28.23 3.07
N ILE A 87 -1.23 27.22 2.43
CA ILE A 87 -1.91 26.42 1.40
C ILE A 87 -3.08 25.62 1.97
N ARG A 88 -2.92 25.03 3.14
CA ARG A 88 -3.96 24.23 3.79
C ARG A 88 -5.17 25.07 4.21
N THR A 89 -4.96 26.32 4.52
CA THR A 89 -6.01 27.24 4.93
C THR A 89 -6.66 27.99 3.75
N LYS A 90 -6.02 27.99 2.59
CA LYS A 90 -6.47 28.74 1.42
C LYS A 90 -7.36 27.91 0.50
N ALA A 91 -8.65 28.25 0.48
CA ALA A 91 -9.55 27.69 -0.52
C ALA A 91 -9.37 28.39 -1.89
N PHE A 92 -9.42 27.61 -2.96
CA PHE A 92 -9.53 28.11 -4.33
C PHE A 92 -10.86 27.66 -4.92
N ASN A 93 -11.69 28.61 -5.35
CA ASN A 93 -13.06 28.35 -5.80
C ASN A 93 -13.89 27.53 -4.79
N GLY A 94 -13.77 27.85 -3.49
CA GLY A 94 -14.47 27.15 -2.41
C GLY A 94 -13.96 25.74 -2.09
N ARG A 95 -12.80 25.34 -2.63
CA ARG A 95 -12.21 24.01 -2.41
C ARG A 95 -10.86 24.11 -1.74
N TYR A 96 -10.65 23.33 -0.68
CA TYR A 96 -9.33 23.12 -0.10
C TYR A 96 -8.52 22.11 -0.94
N PRO A 97 -7.19 22.24 -0.98
CA PRO A 97 -6.37 21.35 -1.79
C PRO A 97 -6.14 20.00 -1.10
N ALA A 98 -5.94 18.96 -1.91
CA ALA A 98 -5.12 17.82 -1.49
C ALA A 98 -3.65 18.12 -1.81
N LEU A 99 -2.72 17.57 -1.03
CA LEU A 99 -1.29 17.63 -1.34
C LEU A 99 -0.91 16.36 -2.11
N ARG A 100 -0.29 16.55 -3.28
CA ARG A 100 0.17 15.45 -4.14
C ARG A 100 1.69 15.40 -4.20
N PHE A 101 2.19 14.16 -4.32
CA PHE A 101 3.58 13.90 -4.67
C PHE A 101 3.80 14.21 -6.16
N ASN A 102 4.84 14.99 -6.46
CA ASN A 102 5.24 15.34 -7.83
C ASN A 102 6.24 14.30 -8.36
N THR A 103 5.75 13.31 -9.09
CA THR A 103 6.59 12.26 -9.65
C THR A 103 7.59 12.78 -10.68
N GLN A 104 7.29 13.88 -11.38
CA GLN A 104 8.20 14.44 -12.39
C GLN A 104 9.38 15.18 -11.77
N ALA A 105 9.19 15.81 -10.61
CA ALA A 105 10.27 16.45 -9.87
C ALA A 105 11.18 15.43 -9.17
N PHE A 106 10.63 14.25 -8.86
CA PHE A 106 11.36 13.22 -8.12
C PHE A 106 12.48 12.58 -8.96
N ARG A 107 13.61 12.32 -8.28
CA ARG A 107 14.73 11.53 -8.80
C ARG A 107 15.17 10.55 -7.73
N PHE A 108 15.38 9.31 -8.11
CA PHE A 108 15.90 8.31 -7.17
C PHE A 108 17.32 8.67 -6.75
N PRO A 109 17.67 8.54 -5.46
CA PRO A 109 19.06 8.55 -5.04
C PRO A 109 19.87 7.48 -5.80
N ALA A 110 21.13 7.77 -6.09
CA ALA A 110 21.97 6.89 -6.93
C ALA A 110 22.06 5.46 -6.39
N TYR A 111 22.08 5.28 -5.08
CA TYR A 111 22.14 3.95 -4.45
C TYR A 111 20.87 3.12 -4.64
N TRP A 112 19.72 3.74 -4.97
CA TRP A 112 18.49 3.03 -5.30
C TRP A 112 18.55 2.35 -6.67
N HIS A 113 19.41 2.84 -7.56
CA HIS A 113 19.62 2.27 -8.90
C HIS A 113 20.73 1.23 -8.98
N ALA A 114 21.58 1.14 -7.96
CA ALA A 114 22.76 0.27 -7.99
C ALA A 114 22.46 -1.20 -8.33
N ASN A 115 21.25 -1.67 -8.01
CA ASN A 115 20.81 -3.05 -8.22
C ASN A 115 19.60 -3.17 -9.16
N THR A 116 19.26 -2.13 -9.95
CA THR A 116 18.14 -2.20 -10.88
C THR A 116 18.60 -2.55 -12.29
N PRO A 117 17.86 -3.42 -13.01
CA PRO A 117 18.21 -3.78 -14.39
C PRO A 117 18.10 -2.60 -15.38
N SER A 118 17.28 -1.61 -15.05
CA SER A 118 17.03 -0.47 -15.94
C SER A 118 17.98 0.68 -15.65
N LYS A 119 18.59 1.23 -16.71
CA LYS A 119 19.32 2.50 -16.67
C LYS A 119 18.40 3.72 -16.76
N ASP A 120 17.11 3.51 -17.03
CA ASP A 120 16.13 4.59 -17.07
C ASP A 120 15.71 4.98 -15.65
N HIS A 121 16.11 6.19 -15.24
CA HIS A 121 15.78 6.78 -13.94
C HIS A 121 14.28 7.04 -13.73
N ARG A 122 13.44 6.81 -14.76
CA ARG A 122 11.97 6.87 -14.68
C ARG A 122 11.34 5.49 -14.48
N VAL A 123 12.14 4.44 -14.38
CA VAL A 123 11.67 3.07 -14.14
C VAL A 123 12.07 2.64 -12.74
N MET A 124 11.07 2.29 -11.95
CA MET A 124 11.26 1.64 -10.65
C MET A 124 11.04 0.15 -10.78
N SER A 125 11.88 -0.64 -10.13
CA SER A 125 11.69 -2.06 -9.97
C SER A 125 11.94 -2.53 -8.54
N TYR A 126 11.27 -3.62 -8.17
CA TYR A 126 11.52 -4.37 -6.94
C TYR A 126 11.21 -5.84 -7.16
N HIS A 127 11.66 -6.70 -6.27
CA HIS A 127 11.30 -8.11 -6.28
C HIS A 127 10.21 -8.36 -5.26
N ASP A 128 9.06 -8.85 -5.73
CA ASP A 128 7.99 -9.38 -4.89
C ASP A 128 8.23 -10.86 -4.64
N LEU A 129 8.09 -11.30 -3.39
CA LEU A 129 8.43 -12.67 -3.01
C LEU A 129 7.51 -13.74 -3.63
N ILE A 130 6.34 -13.32 -4.12
CA ILE A 130 5.32 -14.19 -4.74
C ILE A 130 5.21 -13.90 -6.24
N TYR A 131 5.04 -12.62 -6.61
CA TYR A 131 4.83 -12.20 -8.00
C TYR A 131 6.14 -11.94 -8.77
N GLY A 132 7.30 -12.15 -8.13
CA GLY A 132 8.60 -11.98 -8.77
C GLY A 132 8.93 -10.52 -9.12
N HIS A 133 9.62 -10.32 -10.22
CA HIS A 133 10.11 -8.99 -10.61
C HIS A 133 8.97 -8.06 -11.04
N GLN A 134 8.82 -6.96 -10.30
CA GLN A 134 7.83 -5.92 -10.55
C GLN A 134 8.51 -4.67 -11.09
N THR A 135 7.97 -4.10 -12.15
CA THR A 135 8.51 -2.91 -12.81
C THR A 135 7.40 -1.93 -13.16
N ALA A 136 7.62 -0.65 -12.88
CA ALA A 136 6.69 0.40 -13.27
C ALA A 136 7.42 1.66 -13.77
N HIS A 137 6.90 2.24 -14.85
CA HIS A 137 7.35 3.55 -15.31
C HIS A 137 6.60 4.63 -14.52
N LEU A 138 7.36 5.55 -13.89
CA LEU A 138 6.81 6.53 -12.96
C LEU A 138 5.70 7.40 -13.57
N ASP A 139 5.88 7.86 -14.79
CA ASP A 139 4.91 8.75 -15.43
C ASP A 139 3.68 8.04 -16.00
N LYS A 140 3.85 6.77 -16.42
CA LYS A 140 2.82 6.03 -17.16
C LYS A 140 1.97 5.14 -16.26
N ALA A 141 2.60 4.54 -15.23
CA ALA A 141 1.95 3.54 -14.38
C ALA A 141 1.73 4.03 -12.94
N VAL A 142 2.60 4.89 -12.41
CA VAL A 142 2.48 5.39 -11.02
C VAL A 142 1.71 6.71 -10.98
N GLY A 143 2.15 7.72 -11.74
CA GLY A 143 1.59 9.08 -11.74
C GLY A 143 1.72 9.80 -10.40
N ASP A 144 1.23 11.03 -10.35
CA ASP A 144 1.19 11.81 -9.11
C ASP A 144 0.06 11.33 -8.20
N PHE A 145 0.36 11.11 -6.96
CA PHE A 145 -0.59 10.54 -5.99
C PHE A 145 -0.75 11.43 -4.74
N VAL A 146 -1.87 11.27 -4.06
CA VAL A 146 -2.20 12.06 -2.88
C VAL A 146 -1.41 11.57 -1.68
N LEU A 147 -0.79 12.51 -0.95
CA LEU A 147 -0.14 12.28 0.36
C LEU A 147 -0.97 12.82 1.52
N GLN A 148 -1.68 13.95 1.31
CA GLN A 148 -2.65 14.45 2.26
C GLN A 148 -3.94 14.82 1.53
N ARG A 149 -5.06 14.39 2.07
CA ARG A 149 -6.39 14.63 1.53
C ARG A 149 -6.86 16.05 1.82
N LYS A 150 -7.91 16.49 1.14
CA LYS A 150 -8.53 17.82 1.32
C LYS A 150 -9.09 18.07 2.73
N ASP A 151 -9.43 17.00 3.43
CA ASP A 151 -9.91 17.01 4.83
C ASP A 151 -8.78 16.95 5.86
N GLY A 152 -7.52 17.10 5.42
CA GLY A 152 -6.33 17.07 6.27
C GLY A 152 -5.84 15.68 6.64
N VAL A 153 -6.59 14.61 6.33
CA VAL A 153 -6.19 13.23 6.63
C VAL A 153 -5.03 12.80 5.73
N TYR A 154 -4.01 12.18 6.32
CA TYR A 154 -2.89 11.61 5.57
C TYR A 154 -3.36 10.41 4.75
N ALA A 155 -2.88 10.34 3.50
CA ALA A 155 -3.28 9.27 2.60
C ALA A 155 -2.57 7.96 2.95
N TYR A 156 -3.23 6.84 2.63
CA TYR A 156 -2.74 5.48 2.81
C TYR A 156 -1.29 5.30 2.35
N GLN A 157 -0.91 5.87 1.21
CA GLN A 157 0.42 5.72 0.64
C GLN A 157 1.52 6.30 1.56
N LEU A 158 1.28 7.46 2.17
CA LEU A 158 2.23 8.07 3.09
C LEU A 158 2.23 7.32 4.42
N ALA A 159 1.06 7.11 5.01
CA ALA A 159 0.94 6.51 6.33
C ALA A 159 1.57 5.10 6.37
N CYS A 160 1.23 4.23 5.40
CA CYS A 160 1.81 2.89 5.37
C CYS A 160 3.32 2.90 5.11
N ALA A 161 3.82 3.74 4.20
CA ALA A 161 5.25 3.79 3.95
C ALA A 161 6.04 4.19 5.20
N VAL A 162 5.58 5.22 5.92
CA VAL A 162 6.22 5.69 7.16
C VAL A 162 6.09 4.65 8.27
N ASP A 163 4.92 4.03 8.42
CA ASP A 163 4.68 3.02 9.46
C ASP A 163 5.54 1.77 9.24
N ASP A 164 5.53 1.22 8.04
CA ASP A 164 6.30 0.01 7.69
C ASP A 164 7.80 0.21 7.99
N TYR A 165 8.32 1.40 7.71
CA TYR A 165 9.70 1.75 8.01
C TYR A 165 9.94 1.91 9.53
N LEU A 166 9.12 2.69 10.22
CA LEU A 166 9.30 2.97 11.66
C LEU A 166 9.05 1.76 12.54
N PHE A 167 8.17 0.84 12.11
CA PHE A 167 8.00 -0.45 12.77
C PHE A 167 9.16 -1.41 12.49
N ASN A 168 10.11 -1.03 11.62
CA ASN A 168 11.20 -1.89 11.18
C ASN A 168 10.69 -3.23 10.64
N SER A 169 9.64 -3.17 9.83
CA SER A 169 9.01 -4.34 9.24
C SER A 169 9.96 -5.01 8.25
N ALA A 170 10.34 -6.27 8.50
CA ALA A 170 11.15 -7.03 7.55
C ALA A 170 10.36 -7.39 6.29
N TYR A 171 9.06 -7.69 6.46
CA TYR A 171 8.16 -8.10 5.39
C TYR A 171 6.84 -7.35 5.46
N VAL A 172 6.30 -6.98 4.31
CA VAL A 172 4.94 -6.47 4.14
C VAL A 172 4.16 -7.48 3.32
N VAL A 173 3.23 -8.20 3.98
CA VAL A 173 2.37 -9.21 3.35
C VAL A 173 0.97 -8.65 3.22
N ARG A 174 0.41 -8.62 1.98
CA ARG A 174 -0.91 -8.04 1.71
C ARG A 174 -1.51 -8.53 0.39
N GLY A 175 -2.74 -8.14 0.06
CA GLY A 175 -3.41 -8.53 -1.17
C GLY A 175 -2.76 -7.98 -2.44
N ALA A 176 -2.85 -8.72 -3.53
CA ALA A 176 -2.26 -8.37 -4.84
C ALA A 176 -2.85 -7.08 -5.45
N ASP A 177 -4.02 -6.65 -5.00
CA ASP A 177 -4.61 -5.35 -5.37
C ASP A 177 -3.79 -4.14 -4.89
N LEU A 178 -2.77 -4.35 -4.07
CA LEU A 178 -1.87 -3.32 -3.56
C LEU A 178 -0.47 -3.33 -4.21
N ILE A 179 -0.23 -4.15 -5.24
CA ILE A 179 1.06 -4.19 -5.96
C ILE A 179 1.45 -2.80 -6.47
N THR A 180 0.52 -2.08 -7.09
CA THR A 180 0.77 -0.71 -7.59
C THR A 180 1.03 0.29 -6.47
N SER A 181 0.45 0.08 -5.29
CA SER A 181 0.72 0.89 -4.11
C SER A 181 2.17 0.76 -3.64
N THR A 182 2.79 -0.41 -3.82
CA THR A 182 4.18 -0.64 -3.46
C THR A 182 5.12 0.30 -4.20
N HIS A 183 4.90 0.56 -5.48
CA HIS A 183 5.71 1.53 -6.22
C HIS A 183 5.63 2.93 -5.61
N ARG A 184 4.43 3.40 -5.23
CA ARG A 184 4.22 4.71 -4.60
C ARG A 184 4.88 4.80 -3.23
N GLN A 185 4.74 3.76 -2.41
CA GLN A 185 5.34 3.70 -1.07
C GLN A 185 6.87 3.66 -1.14
N ARG A 186 7.43 2.86 -2.03
CA ARG A 186 8.88 2.83 -2.27
C ARG A 186 9.42 4.17 -2.78
N MET A 187 8.66 4.92 -3.60
CA MET A 187 9.04 6.29 -3.98
C MET A 187 9.08 7.24 -2.79
N ILE A 188 8.11 7.15 -1.87
CA ILE A 188 8.12 7.93 -0.64
C ILE A 188 9.37 7.62 0.18
N LEU A 189 9.66 6.33 0.40
CA LEU A 189 10.83 5.90 1.18
C LEU A 189 12.14 6.36 0.52
N ALA A 190 12.23 6.31 -0.81
CA ALA A 190 13.38 6.82 -1.54
C ALA A 190 13.51 8.36 -1.45
N ALA A 191 12.39 9.07 -1.51
CA ALA A 191 12.36 10.53 -1.39
C ALA A 191 12.64 11.01 0.04
N LEU A 192 12.40 10.16 1.03
CA LEU A 192 12.84 10.37 2.43
C LEU A 192 14.30 9.96 2.65
N GLU A 193 15.00 9.54 1.58
CA GLU A 193 16.42 9.15 1.58
C GLU A 193 16.75 7.99 2.52
N LEU A 194 15.77 7.09 2.73
CA LEU A 194 15.95 5.97 3.65
C LEU A 194 16.83 4.86 3.06
N PRO A 195 17.67 4.19 3.87
CA PRO A 195 18.58 3.16 3.41
C PRO A 195 17.84 1.94 2.84
N LEU A 196 18.29 1.40 1.70
CA LEU A 196 17.68 0.24 1.03
C LEU A 196 17.59 -1.01 1.92
N ASN A 197 18.57 -1.24 2.78
CA ASN A 197 18.61 -2.38 3.68
C ASN A 197 17.60 -2.29 4.84
N GLN A 198 16.93 -1.16 4.98
CA GLN A 198 15.85 -0.95 5.96
C GLN A 198 14.47 -0.89 5.30
N ILE A 199 14.41 -1.02 3.98
CA ILE A 199 13.14 -1.07 3.25
C ILE A 199 12.60 -2.50 3.32
N PRO A 200 11.31 -2.70 3.68
CA PRO A 200 10.74 -4.03 3.77
C PRO A 200 10.75 -4.76 2.43
N GLN A 201 10.83 -6.08 2.50
CA GLN A 201 10.49 -6.94 1.37
C GLN A 201 8.96 -7.04 1.25
N TYR A 202 8.47 -7.23 0.04
CA TYR A 202 7.03 -7.27 -0.22
C TYR A 202 6.62 -8.66 -0.72
N ALA A 203 5.48 -9.11 -0.24
CA ALA A 203 4.83 -10.34 -0.69
C ALA A 203 3.35 -10.06 -0.90
N HIS A 204 2.88 -10.12 -2.12
CA HIS A 204 1.47 -9.93 -2.43
C HIS A 204 0.79 -11.28 -2.61
N VAL A 205 -0.27 -11.54 -1.82
CA VAL A 205 -1.05 -12.78 -1.92
C VAL A 205 -2.18 -12.61 -2.93
N GLY A 206 -2.53 -13.69 -3.62
CA GLY A 206 -3.65 -13.72 -4.57
C GLY A 206 -4.97 -13.28 -3.91
N LEU A 207 -5.87 -12.73 -4.72
CA LEU A 207 -7.19 -12.33 -4.26
C LEU A 207 -8.14 -13.53 -4.31
N VAL A 208 -8.99 -13.65 -3.30
CA VAL A 208 -10.05 -14.64 -3.31
C VAL A 208 -11.14 -14.18 -4.27
N VAL A 209 -11.53 -15.06 -5.17
CA VAL A 209 -12.56 -14.83 -6.18
C VAL A 209 -13.75 -15.76 -5.96
N ASP A 210 -14.91 -15.39 -6.46
CA ASP A 210 -16.09 -16.24 -6.51
C ASP A 210 -16.06 -17.23 -7.69
N HIS A 211 -17.10 -18.02 -7.83
CA HIS A 211 -17.22 -19.01 -8.92
C HIS A 211 -17.26 -18.39 -10.31
N SER A 212 -17.56 -17.09 -10.44
CA SER A 212 -17.52 -16.35 -11.71
C SER A 212 -16.13 -15.76 -12.01
N GLY A 213 -15.18 -15.88 -11.09
CA GLY A 213 -13.85 -15.25 -11.17
C GLY A 213 -13.85 -13.78 -10.72
N GLU A 214 -14.97 -13.28 -10.20
CA GLU A 214 -15.03 -11.92 -9.67
C GLU A 214 -14.47 -11.86 -8.24
N ARG A 215 -13.75 -10.79 -7.96
CA ARG A 215 -13.18 -10.55 -6.62
C ARG A 215 -14.28 -10.52 -5.56
N LEU A 216 -14.09 -11.29 -4.49
CA LEU A 216 -14.94 -11.18 -3.31
C LEU A 216 -14.72 -9.81 -2.66
N ALA A 217 -15.63 -8.88 -2.92
CA ALA A 217 -15.59 -7.52 -2.39
C ALA A 217 -16.76 -7.28 -1.44
N LYS A 218 -16.59 -6.37 -0.48
CA LYS A 218 -17.62 -6.02 0.53
C LYS A 218 -18.99 -5.68 -0.07
N ARG A 219 -19.06 -5.32 -1.35
CA ARG A 219 -20.30 -4.94 -2.05
C ARG A 219 -21.14 -6.13 -2.53
N ASN A 220 -20.55 -7.31 -2.67
CA ASN A 220 -21.18 -8.50 -3.29
C ASN A 220 -21.61 -9.55 -2.26
N GLN A 221 -22.05 -9.16 -1.06
CA GLN A 221 -22.41 -10.10 0.04
C GLN A 221 -21.32 -11.16 0.30
N SER A 222 -20.05 -10.75 0.10
CA SER A 222 -18.90 -11.64 0.27
C SER A 222 -18.92 -12.28 1.66
N ILE A 223 -18.55 -13.54 1.72
CA ILE A 223 -18.35 -14.28 2.95
C ILE A 223 -17.39 -13.49 3.84
N GLN A 224 -17.89 -13.01 4.98
CA GLN A 224 -17.07 -12.33 5.98
C GLN A 224 -16.72 -13.33 7.09
N LEU A 225 -15.51 -13.27 7.62
CA LEU A 225 -15.08 -14.11 8.75
C LEU A 225 -16.08 -14.03 9.91
N LYS A 226 -16.57 -12.83 10.20
CA LYS A 226 -17.62 -12.62 11.20
C LYS A 226 -18.87 -13.48 10.91
N GLY A 227 -19.34 -13.49 9.67
CA GLY A 227 -20.52 -14.29 9.28
C GLY A 227 -20.27 -15.79 9.42
N LEU A 228 -19.10 -16.29 9.02
CA LEU A 228 -18.72 -17.69 9.22
C LEU A 228 -18.69 -18.07 10.71
N ARG A 229 -18.14 -17.22 11.56
CA ARG A 229 -18.12 -17.39 13.00
C ARG A 229 -19.54 -17.41 13.58
N GLU A 230 -20.40 -16.50 13.18
CA GLU A 230 -21.80 -16.40 13.64
C GLU A 230 -22.66 -17.57 13.18
N THR A 231 -22.35 -18.18 12.05
CA THR A 231 -23.02 -19.39 11.54
C THR A 231 -22.46 -20.70 12.11
N GLY A 232 -21.48 -20.63 13.04
CA GLY A 232 -20.95 -21.79 13.74
C GLY A 232 -19.85 -22.54 13.00
N VAL A 233 -19.29 -21.98 11.92
CA VAL A 233 -18.09 -22.54 11.27
C VAL A 233 -16.95 -22.60 12.27
N GLN A 234 -16.27 -23.74 12.34
CA GLN A 234 -15.17 -23.91 13.26
C GLN A 234 -13.86 -23.34 12.67
N PRO A 235 -13.03 -22.63 13.47
CA PRO A 235 -11.82 -21.98 12.96
C PRO A 235 -10.84 -22.96 12.34
N HIS A 236 -10.70 -24.16 12.89
CA HIS A 236 -9.82 -25.19 12.36
C HIS A 236 -10.21 -25.64 10.94
N THR A 237 -11.52 -25.78 10.66
CA THR A 237 -12.00 -26.12 9.33
C THR A 237 -11.63 -25.06 8.29
N LEU A 238 -11.74 -23.78 8.68
CA LEU A 238 -11.36 -22.67 7.80
C LEU A 238 -9.85 -22.63 7.59
N ARG A 239 -9.04 -22.81 8.64
CA ARG A 239 -7.58 -22.88 8.53
C ARG A 239 -7.13 -23.97 7.57
N ALA A 240 -7.66 -25.20 7.72
CA ALA A 240 -7.33 -26.31 6.81
C ALA A 240 -7.70 -25.98 5.36
N SER A 241 -8.84 -25.33 5.13
CA SER A 241 -9.26 -24.89 3.79
C SER A 241 -8.31 -23.83 3.22
N LEU A 242 -7.93 -22.82 4.00
CA LEU A 242 -6.98 -21.79 3.61
C LEU A 242 -5.58 -22.39 3.32
N SER A 243 -5.13 -23.33 4.15
CA SER A 243 -3.86 -24.02 3.90
C SER A 243 -3.84 -24.71 2.54
N ARG A 244 -4.90 -25.47 2.22
CA ARG A 244 -5.01 -26.15 0.91
C ARG A 244 -5.05 -25.17 -0.26
N ILE A 245 -5.78 -24.06 -0.15
CA ILE A 245 -5.85 -23.01 -1.17
C ILE A 245 -4.47 -22.40 -1.41
N LEU A 246 -3.68 -22.24 -0.38
CA LEU A 246 -2.32 -21.71 -0.45
C LEU A 246 -1.26 -22.75 -0.86
N GLY A 247 -1.66 -23.99 -1.18
CA GLY A 247 -0.73 -25.07 -1.51
C GLY A 247 0.08 -25.58 -0.31
N GLY A 248 -0.40 -25.31 0.89
CA GLY A 248 0.17 -25.77 2.16
C GLY A 248 -0.23 -27.20 2.52
N PRO A 249 0.18 -27.70 3.68
CA PRO A 249 -0.20 -29.02 4.17
C PRO A 249 -1.71 -29.11 4.44
N ASP A 250 -2.28 -30.30 4.34
CA ASP A 250 -3.64 -30.57 4.80
C ASP A 250 -3.66 -30.64 6.34
N SER A 251 -3.56 -29.49 6.96
CA SER A 251 -3.48 -29.31 8.40
C SER A 251 -4.25 -28.07 8.82
N ASP A 252 -4.78 -28.10 10.03
CA ASP A 252 -5.39 -26.99 10.74
C ASP A 252 -4.46 -26.39 11.82
N ASP A 253 -3.30 -26.98 12.00
CA ASP A 253 -2.26 -26.55 12.93
C ASP A 253 -1.43 -25.42 12.31
N ILE A 254 -1.48 -24.23 12.95
CA ILE A 254 -0.80 -23.03 12.48
C ILE A 254 0.70 -23.20 12.43
N ASP A 255 1.30 -23.89 13.41
CA ASP A 255 2.75 -24.12 13.47
C ASP A 255 3.20 -25.06 12.35
N GLN A 256 2.44 -26.11 12.07
CA GLN A 256 2.71 -26.97 10.92
C GLN A 256 2.59 -26.20 9.59
N MET A 257 1.57 -25.37 9.46
CA MET A 257 1.38 -24.54 8.27
C MET A 257 2.55 -23.54 8.10
N ALA A 258 2.95 -22.87 9.18
CA ALA A 258 4.06 -21.92 9.17
C ALA A 258 5.40 -22.59 8.84
N ASN A 259 5.69 -23.74 9.44
CA ASN A 259 6.92 -24.51 9.19
C ASN A 259 6.99 -25.07 7.76
N ALA A 260 5.86 -25.40 7.15
CA ALA A 260 5.80 -25.88 5.77
C ALA A 260 5.79 -24.75 4.73
N PHE A 261 5.55 -23.50 5.17
CA PHE A 261 5.45 -22.35 4.28
C PHE A 261 6.79 -22.02 3.63
N SER A 262 6.74 -21.72 2.34
CA SER A 262 7.88 -21.18 1.59
C SER A 262 7.37 -20.28 0.48
N TRP A 263 7.94 -19.09 0.36
CA TRP A 263 7.58 -18.15 -0.71
C TRP A 263 7.67 -18.79 -2.10
N SER A 264 8.67 -19.64 -2.34
CA SER A 264 8.88 -20.32 -3.62
C SER A 264 7.85 -21.41 -3.94
N LYS A 265 7.15 -21.93 -2.93
CA LYS A 265 6.09 -22.94 -3.10
C LYS A 265 4.71 -22.34 -3.21
N TYR A 266 4.56 -21.03 -2.92
CA TYR A 266 3.30 -20.35 -3.08
C TYR A 266 2.97 -20.27 -4.59
N SER A 267 2.16 -21.19 -5.07
CA SER A 267 1.66 -21.13 -6.43
C SER A 267 0.40 -20.28 -6.45
N LEU A 268 0.43 -19.21 -7.24
CA LEU A 268 -0.76 -18.48 -7.62
C LEU A 268 -1.64 -19.40 -8.48
N THR A 269 -2.39 -20.28 -7.84
CA THR A 269 -3.49 -20.94 -8.52
C THR A 269 -4.57 -19.86 -8.74
N SER A 270 -4.53 -19.23 -9.90
CA SER A 270 -5.59 -18.37 -10.37
C SER A 270 -6.89 -19.16 -10.32
N GLY A 271 -7.81 -18.78 -9.44
CA GLY A 271 -9.13 -19.40 -9.36
C GLY A 271 -9.34 -20.46 -8.27
N SER A 272 -8.66 -20.36 -7.12
CA SER A 272 -9.04 -21.14 -5.95
C SER A 272 -10.37 -20.63 -5.41
N ASN A 273 -11.43 -21.36 -5.69
CA ASN A 273 -12.76 -21.10 -5.13
C ASN A 273 -12.81 -21.59 -3.67
N LEU A 274 -13.32 -20.76 -2.78
CA LEU A 274 -13.77 -21.15 -1.43
C LEU A 274 -15.05 -21.95 -1.52
#